data_0c7336934e980a4c35c7ff594901fbae
#
_entry.id   0c7336934e980a4c35c7ff594901fbae
#
_cell.length_a   1.000
_cell.length_b   1.000
_cell.length_c   1.000
_cell.angle_alpha   90.00
_cell.angle_beta   90.00
_cell.angle_gamma   90.00
#
_symmetry.space_group_name_H-M   'P 1'
#
loop_
_entity.id
_entity.type
_entity.pdbx_description
1 polymer ?
#
loop_
_entity_poly.entity_id
_entity_poly.type
_entity_poly.pdbx_seq_one_letter_code
_entity_poly.pdbx_strand_id
1 'polypeptide(L)'
;PIFLWKVCDSGKIVISTDPAYPPYSSLDASGEYVGFDSDTAREVAKRLGVTIEWATPDWSAITAGSWGGRWDVSIGSMTQTEERAQVVDFVEPYFYEAGYVIVPATSTATSLADLAGKVGCAGESTTHSQWIEGKLVTNDYLEVYNPAPAGAKLKTYKTDHMCIEAYLSGRTSDWDFMAQSKEFLEAAVKESNGKLKFLTDQANFSSKVSFALDKSGPDDRSMLSALNEIVAAMHEDGTLSQLSIKSLGVDKSKP
;
A
#
# COMPACT_ATOMS: atom_id res chain seq x y z
N PRO A 1 -25.28 11.88 -6.01
CA PRO A 1 -25.82 12.05 -4.66
C PRO A 1 -26.23 10.73 -4.00
N ILE A 2 -26.49 9.67 -4.76
CA ILE A 2 -27.07 8.43 -4.23
C ILE A 2 -26.09 7.66 -3.34
N PHE A 3 -24.82 7.53 -3.72
CA PHE A 3 -23.85 6.73 -2.96
C PHE A 3 -23.47 7.38 -1.62
N LEU A 4 -23.06 8.63 -1.63
CA LEU A 4 -22.74 9.37 -0.40
C LEU A 4 -23.96 9.41 0.54
N TRP A 5 -25.14 9.68 -0.01
CA TRP A 5 -26.39 9.71 0.78
C TRP A 5 -26.66 8.36 1.45
N LYS A 6 -26.51 7.22 0.74
CA LYS A 6 -26.68 5.88 1.32
C LYS A 6 -25.75 5.62 2.50
N VAL A 7 -24.48 6.00 2.37
CA VAL A 7 -23.49 5.84 3.45
C VAL A 7 -23.88 6.70 4.64
N CYS A 8 -24.21 7.97 4.43
CA CYS A 8 -24.60 8.88 5.50
C CYS A 8 -25.93 8.45 6.16
N ASP A 9 -26.91 8.03 5.38
CA ASP A 9 -28.23 7.60 5.88
C ASP A 9 -28.13 6.29 6.68
N SER A 10 -27.28 5.34 6.22
CA SER A 10 -27.03 4.11 6.98
C SER A 10 -26.22 4.33 8.25
N GLY A 11 -25.55 5.48 8.39
CA GLY A 11 -24.62 5.79 9.49
C GLY A 11 -23.36 4.93 9.50
N LYS A 12 -23.05 4.23 8.37
CA LYS A 12 -21.96 3.27 8.27
C LYS A 12 -21.29 3.31 6.91
N ILE A 13 -19.95 3.17 6.91
CA ILE A 13 -19.13 2.98 5.71
C ILE A 13 -18.33 1.67 5.83
N VAL A 14 -18.33 0.88 4.77
CA VAL A 14 -17.51 -0.33 4.68
C VAL A 14 -16.18 0.01 4.01
N ILE A 15 -15.08 -0.14 4.74
CA ILE A 15 -13.73 0.20 4.25
C ILE A 15 -12.90 -1.05 4.14
N SER A 16 -12.32 -1.30 2.95
CA SER A 16 -11.35 -2.37 2.78
C SER A 16 -9.95 -1.89 3.18
N THR A 17 -9.24 -2.74 3.92
CA THR A 17 -7.86 -2.52 4.36
C THR A 17 -7.13 -3.87 4.48
N ASP A 18 -5.82 -3.85 4.71
CA ASP A 18 -5.00 -5.04 4.86
C ASP A 18 -4.77 -5.35 6.35
N PRO A 19 -5.03 -6.59 6.82
CA PRO A 19 -4.75 -6.97 8.20
C PRO A 19 -3.27 -7.28 8.49
N ALA A 20 -2.40 -7.30 7.47
CA ALA A 20 -1.00 -7.75 7.55
C ALA A 20 -0.02 -6.88 6.74
N TYR A 21 -0.18 -5.56 6.82
CA TYR A 21 0.67 -4.58 6.14
C TYR A 21 1.20 -3.49 7.11
N PRO A 22 1.97 -3.89 8.14
CA PRO A 22 2.55 -2.92 9.08
C PRO A 22 3.62 -2.06 8.39
N PRO A 23 3.78 -0.78 8.74
CA PRO A 23 3.08 0.00 9.76
C PRO A 23 1.84 0.73 9.25
N TYR A 24 1.36 0.41 8.05
CA TYR A 24 0.21 1.07 7.42
C TYR A 24 -1.12 0.54 7.96
N SER A 25 -1.30 -0.78 7.96
CA SER A 25 -2.46 -1.45 8.54
C SER A 25 -2.10 -2.85 9.02
N SER A 26 -2.53 -3.18 10.22
CA SER A 26 -2.39 -4.52 10.79
C SER A 26 -3.37 -4.71 11.93
N LEU A 27 -3.64 -5.97 12.27
CA LEU A 27 -4.38 -6.30 13.49
C LEU A 27 -3.41 -6.36 14.67
N ASP A 28 -3.74 -5.69 15.76
CA ASP A 28 -3.04 -5.86 17.02
C ASP A 28 -3.51 -7.12 17.78
N ALA A 29 -2.92 -7.36 18.96
CA ALA A 29 -3.24 -8.53 19.77
C ALA A 29 -4.71 -8.55 20.27
N SER A 30 -5.39 -7.39 20.29
CA SER A 30 -6.82 -7.27 20.66
C SER A 30 -7.76 -7.47 19.47
N GLY A 31 -7.23 -7.57 18.24
CA GLY A 31 -8.00 -7.65 17.01
C GLY A 31 -8.43 -6.30 16.46
N GLU A 32 -7.86 -5.20 16.96
CA GLU A 32 -8.11 -3.86 16.46
C GLU A 32 -7.15 -3.53 15.31
N TYR A 33 -7.66 -2.83 14.28
CA TYR A 33 -6.84 -2.30 13.21
C TYR A 33 -6.02 -1.11 13.70
N VAL A 34 -4.72 -1.18 13.47
CA VAL A 34 -3.74 -0.14 13.83
C VAL A 34 -2.89 0.25 12.63
N GLY A 35 -2.35 1.45 12.63
CA GLY A 35 -1.44 1.96 11.62
C GLY A 35 -1.97 3.18 10.87
N PHE A 36 -1.18 3.66 9.93
CA PHE A 36 -1.45 4.91 9.23
C PHE A 36 -2.74 4.87 8.41
N ASP A 37 -2.98 3.81 7.63
CA ASP A 37 -4.19 3.65 6.83
C ASP A 37 -5.42 3.52 7.71
N SER A 38 -5.33 2.72 8.78
CA SER A 38 -6.43 2.51 9.72
C SER A 38 -6.82 3.79 10.45
N ASP A 39 -5.85 4.56 10.91
CA ASP A 39 -6.09 5.83 11.58
C ASP A 39 -6.64 6.88 10.60
N THR A 40 -6.14 6.88 9.36
CA THR A 40 -6.67 7.74 8.29
C THR A 40 -8.13 7.39 7.98
N ALA A 41 -8.46 6.12 7.87
CA ALA A 41 -9.83 5.66 7.65
C ALA A 41 -10.78 6.10 8.78
N ARG A 42 -10.33 6.02 10.04
CA ARG A 42 -11.13 6.50 11.19
C ARG A 42 -11.39 8.00 11.15
N GLU A 43 -10.39 8.78 10.75
CA GLU A 43 -10.57 10.22 10.62
C GLU A 43 -11.53 10.58 9.47
N VAL A 44 -11.45 9.85 8.35
CA VAL A 44 -12.40 9.99 7.23
C VAL A 44 -13.83 9.69 7.69
N ALA A 45 -14.04 8.56 8.36
CA ALA A 45 -15.37 8.17 8.86
C ALA A 45 -15.92 9.20 9.87
N LYS A 46 -15.07 9.71 10.76
CA LYS A 46 -15.43 10.76 11.72
C LYS A 46 -15.88 12.03 11.00
N ARG A 47 -15.19 12.46 9.95
CA ARG A 47 -15.56 13.66 9.16
C ARG A 47 -16.83 13.47 8.34
N LEU A 48 -17.10 12.23 7.91
CA LEU A 48 -18.38 11.87 7.29
C LEU A 48 -19.53 11.71 8.29
N GLY A 49 -19.23 11.62 9.59
CA GLY A 49 -20.24 11.39 10.65
C GLY A 49 -20.78 9.97 10.69
N VAL A 50 -19.98 8.97 10.28
CA VAL A 50 -20.38 7.55 10.19
C VAL A 50 -19.41 6.64 10.96
N THR A 51 -19.84 5.41 11.21
CA THR A 51 -18.99 4.35 11.78
C THR A 51 -18.37 3.48 10.70
N ILE A 52 -17.26 2.80 11.01
CA ILE A 52 -16.59 1.89 10.07
C ILE A 52 -17.03 0.45 10.30
N GLU A 53 -17.30 -0.25 9.21
CA GLU A 53 -17.22 -1.69 9.12
C GLU A 53 -16.01 -2.06 8.26
N TRP A 54 -15.12 -2.92 8.78
CA TRP A 54 -13.91 -3.31 8.08
C TRP A 54 -14.16 -4.49 7.16
N ALA A 55 -13.60 -4.42 5.94
CA ALA A 55 -13.52 -5.53 5.01
C ALA A 55 -12.04 -5.86 4.73
N THR A 56 -11.72 -7.14 4.57
CA THR A 56 -10.35 -7.62 4.34
C THR A 56 -10.28 -8.56 3.14
N PRO A 57 -10.69 -8.11 1.96
CA PRO A 57 -10.57 -8.91 0.74
C PRO A 57 -9.10 -9.07 0.35
N ASP A 58 -8.81 -10.08 -0.46
CA ASP A 58 -7.50 -10.23 -1.07
C ASP A 58 -7.14 -8.99 -1.91
N TRP A 59 -5.88 -8.58 -1.88
CA TRP A 59 -5.40 -7.41 -2.62
C TRP A 59 -5.70 -7.48 -4.11
N SER A 60 -5.54 -8.65 -4.71
CA SER A 60 -5.88 -8.89 -6.12
C SER A 60 -7.35 -8.60 -6.43
N ALA A 61 -8.27 -8.88 -5.50
CA ALA A 61 -9.69 -8.57 -5.66
C ALA A 61 -9.98 -7.06 -5.57
N ILE A 62 -9.21 -6.33 -4.76
CA ILE A 62 -9.34 -4.87 -4.66
C ILE A 62 -8.85 -4.20 -5.95
N THR A 63 -7.66 -4.56 -6.42
CA THR A 63 -7.04 -3.94 -7.60
C THR A 63 -7.73 -4.31 -8.91
N ALA A 64 -8.47 -5.42 -8.95
CA ALA A 64 -9.24 -5.83 -10.13
C ALA A 64 -10.53 -5.01 -10.34
N GLY A 65 -10.98 -4.22 -9.37
CA GLY A 65 -12.28 -3.55 -9.43
C GLY A 65 -13.46 -4.52 -9.36
N SER A 66 -14.63 -4.08 -9.75
CA SER A 66 -15.86 -4.92 -9.76
C SER A 66 -16.17 -5.52 -8.39
N TRP A 67 -16.14 -4.67 -7.36
CA TRP A 67 -16.29 -5.09 -5.96
C TRP A 67 -17.68 -5.60 -5.60
N GLY A 68 -18.68 -5.28 -6.42
CA GLY A 68 -20.06 -5.76 -6.22
C GLY A 68 -20.72 -5.25 -4.94
N GLY A 69 -20.31 -4.09 -4.43
CA GLY A 69 -20.86 -3.49 -3.21
C GLY A 69 -20.42 -4.19 -1.92
N ARG A 70 -19.40 -5.04 -1.95
CA ARG A 70 -18.86 -5.71 -0.76
C ARG A 70 -18.15 -4.78 0.19
N TRP A 71 -17.63 -3.68 -0.30
CA TRP A 71 -17.10 -2.54 0.43
C TRP A 71 -17.31 -1.26 -0.38
N ASP A 72 -17.27 -0.12 0.30
CA ASP A 72 -17.57 1.19 -0.27
C ASP A 72 -16.32 1.91 -0.77
N VAL A 73 -15.24 1.87 0.02
CA VAL A 73 -13.98 2.56 -0.24
C VAL A 73 -12.82 1.66 0.13
N SER A 74 -11.75 1.69 -0.64
CA SER A 74 -10.47 1.07 -0.26
C SER A 74 -9.53 2.13 0.32
N ILE A 75 -9.09 1.93 1.56
CA ILE A 75 -8.06 2.71 2.25
C ILE A 75 -7.00 1.72 2.74
N GLY A 76 -6.06 1.39 1.86
CA GLY A 76 -5.08 0.34 2.08
C GLY A 76 -3.83 0.55 1.22
N SER A 77 -3.29 1.77 1.21
CA SER A 77 -2.03 2.08 0.53
C SER A 77 -2.03 1.77 -0.97
N MET A 78 -3.11 2.12 -1.69
CA MET A 78 -3.18 1.86 -3.13
C MET A 78 -2.40 2.91 -3.92
N THR A 79 -1.28 2.49 -4.52
CA THR A 79 -0.55 3.28 -5.52
C THR A 79 -1.45 3.55 -6.73
N GLN A 80 -1.49 4.80 -7.17
CA GLN A 80 -2.13 5.16 -8.43
C GLN A 80 -1.33 4.57 -9.61
N THR A 81 -2.01 3.86 -10.51
CA THR A 81 -1.45 3.37 -11.78
C THR A 81 -2.45 3.52 -12.91
N GLU A 82 -1.97 3.60 -14.16
CA GLU A 82 -2.85 3.65 -15.34
C GLU A 82 -3.75 2.41 -15.42
N GLU A 83 -3.22 1.24 -15.11
CA GLU A 83 -3.97 -0.03 -15.12
C GLU A 83 -5.12 0.02 -14.10
N ARG A 84 -4.83 0.40 -12.86
CA ARG A 84 -5.83 0.50 -11.79
C ARG A 84 -6.87 1.58 -12.09
N ALA A 85 -6.45 2.70 -12.69
CA ALA A 85 -7.33 3.79 -13.10
C ALA A 85 -8.39 3.39 -14.16
N GLN A 86 -8.25 2.23 -14.81
CA GLN A 86 -9.28 1.69 -15.69
C GLN A 86 -10.49 1.16 -14.92
N VAL A 87 -10.30 0.69 -13.70
CA VAL A 87 -11.31 -0.04 -12.91
C VAL A 87 -11.70 0.64 -11.61
N VAL A 88 -10.88 1.59 -11.11
CA VAL A 88 -11.20 2.39 -9.92
C VAL A 88 -11.04 3.87 -10.19
N ASP A 89 -11.77 4.70 -9.43
CA ASP A 89 -11.55 6.14 -9.34
C ASP A 89 -10.71 6.45 -8.10
N PHE A 90 -9.63 7.20 -8.30
CA PHE A 90 -8.74 7.62 -7.23
C PHE A 90 -9.19 8.93 -6.60
N VAL A 91 -9.20 8.96 -5.29
CA VAL A 91 -9.24 10.19 -4.50
C VAL A 91 -7.87 10.87 -4.58
N GLU A 92 -7.79 12.17 -4.29
CA GLU A 92 -6.52 12.89 -4.17
C GLU A 92 -5.54 12.14 -3.26
N PRO A 93 -4.23 12.18 -3.54
CA PRO A 93 -3.25 11.44 -2.75
C PRO A 93 -3.25 11.85 -1.28
N TYR A 94 -3.23 10.87 -0.37
CA TYR A 94 -3.11 11.14 1.06
C TYR A 94 -1.70 10.92 1.59
N PHE A 95 -0.86 10.19 0.85
CA PHE A 95 0.58 10.13 1.10
C PHE A 95 1.37 9.73 -0.15
N TYR A 96 2.69 9.73 -0.03
CA TYR A 96 3.64 9.40 -1.09
C TYR A 96 4.58 8.31 -0.60
N GLU A 97 4.76 7.26 -1.39
CA GLU A 97 5.65 6.16 -1.04
C GLU A 97 6.86 6.10 -1.96
N ALA A 98 7.91 5.42 -1.51
CA ALA A 98 9.06 5.08 -2.31
C ALA A 98 9.41 3.60 -2.14
N GLY A 99 9.65 2.92 -3.27
CA GLY A 99 10.03 1.52 -3.29
C GLY A 99 11.52 1.33 -3.02
N TYR A 100 11.85 0.35 -2.18
CA TYR A 100 13.22 -0.03 -1.80
C TYR A 100 13.42 -1.53 -1.92
N VAL A 101 14.63 -1.99 -1.65
CA VAL A 101 14.98 -3.41 -1.66
C VAL A 101 15.70 -3.79 -0.38
N ILE A 102 15.30 -4.93 0.18
CA ILE A 102 16.04 -5.63 1.24
C ILE A 102 16.57 -6.97 0.73
N VAL A 103 17.63 -7.45 1.36
CA VAL A 103 18.29 -8.72 1.09
C VAL A 103 18.59 -9.46 2.41
N PRO A 104 18.84 -10.78 2.37
CA PRO A 104 19.40 -11.47 3.51
C PRO A 104 20.67 -10.79 4.05
N ALA A 105 20.86 -10.73 5.37
CA ALA A 105 22.04 -10.12 5.97
C ALA A 105 23.35 -10.79 5.49
N THR A 106 23.28 -12.07 5.11
CA THR A 106 24.40 -12.83 4.54
C THR A 106 24.70 -12.51 3.08
N SER A 107 23.83 -11.76 2.40
CA SER A 107 24.04 -11.37 1.01
C SER A 107 25.26 -10.46 0.88
N THR A 108 26.07 -10.72 -0.15
CA THR A 108 27.22 -9.90 -0.54
C THR A 108 26.87 -8.84 -1.57
N ALA A 109 25.61 -8.81 -2.03
CA ALA A 109 25.14 -7.79 -2.96
C ALA A 109 25.22 -6.38 -2.34
N THR A 110 25.66 -5.40 -3.12
CA THR A 110 25.78 -3.99 -2.73
C THR A 110 25.05 -3.05 -3.70
N SER A 111 24.54 -3.60 -4.80
CA SER A 111 23.79 -2.85 -5.83
C SER A 111 22.72 -3.71 -6.46
N LEU A 112 21.78 -3.07 -7.17
CA LEU A 112 20.76 -3.78 -7.95
C LEU A 112 21.39 -4.67 -9.04
N ALA A 113 22.53 -4.27 -9.60
CA ALA A 113 23.24 -5.05 -10.62
C ALA A 113 23.70 -6.42 -10.10
N ASP A 114 24.06 -6.52 -8.82
CA ASP A 114 24.47 -7.78 -8.17
C ASP A 114 23.30 -8.77 -8.01
N LEU A 115 22.07 -8.30 -8.18
CA LEU A 115 20.85 -9.11 -8.10
C LEU A 115 20.38 -9.62 -9.49
N ALA A 116 21.17 -9.41 -10.55
CA ALA A 116 20.83 -9.90 -11.89
C ALA A 116 20.53 -11.41 -11.88
N GLY A 117 19.39 -11.79 -12.48
CA GLY A 117 18.92 -13.19 -12.54
C GLY A 117 18.43 -13.78 -11.21
N LYS A 118 18.44 -13.02 -10.13
CA LYS A 118 18.00 -13.45 -8.80
C LYS A 118 16.48 -13.42 -8.67
N VAL A 119 15.97 -14.06 -7.62
CA VAL A 119 14.54 -14.14 -7.31
C VAL A 119 14.15 -13.00 -6.37
N GLY A 120 13.26 -12.13 -6.83
CA GLY A 120 12.65 -11.08 -6.01
C GLY A 120 11.27 -11.51 -5.49
N CYS A 121 10.97 -11.17 -4.24
CA CYS A 121 9.67 -11.42 -3.61
C CYS A 121 8.86 -10.13 -3.49
N ALA A 122 7.56 -10.23 -3.74
CA ALA A 122 6.57 -9.20 -3.46
C ALA A 122 5.18 -9.84 -3.33
N GLY A 123 4.23 -9.10 -2.77
CA GLY A 123 2.82 -9.49 -2.81
C GLY A 123 2.28 -9.51 -4.24
N GLU A 124 1.34 -10.41 -4.53
CA GLU A 124 0.69 -10.47 -5.84
C GLU A 124 -0.08 -9.19 -6.15
N SER A 125 -0.13 -8.79 -7.43
CA SER A 125 -0.85 -7.61 -7.93
C SER A 125 -0.37 -6.26 -7.32
N THR A 126 0.87 -6.20 -6.82
CA THR A 126 1.48 -4.97 -6.31
C THR A 126 2.31 -4.25 -7.37
N THR A 127 2.54 -2.96 -7.20
CA THR A 127 3.48 -2.21 -8.03
C THR A 127 4.92 -2.72 -7.87
N HIS A 128 5.26 -3.27 -6.70
CA HIS A 128 6.56 -3.87 -6.44
C HIS A 128 6.76 -5.18 -7.23
N SER A 129 5.71 -6.01 -7.35
CA SER A 129 5.77 -7.19 -8.24
C SER A 129 5.94 -6.77 -9.71
N GLN A 130 5.22 -5.75 -10.17
CA GLN A 130 5.38 -5.20 -11.52
C GLN A 130 6.78 -4.61 -11.75
N TRP A 131 7.36 -3.96 -10.73
CA TRP A 131 8.74 -3.46 -10.81
C TRP A 131 9.74 -4.61 -10.97
N ILE A 132 9.65 -5.67 -10.17
CA ILE A 132 10.53 -6.86 -10.27
C ILE A 132 10.45 -7.48 -11.66
N GLU A 133 9.25 -7.52 -12.26
CA GLU A 133 9.04 -8.03 -13.64
C GLU A 133 9.53 -7.07 -14.73
N GLY A 134 9.99 -5.86 -14.37
CA GLY A 134 10.38 -4.83 -15.34
C GLY A 134 9.21 -4.20 -16.11
N LYS A 135 8.00 -4.32 -15.59
CA LYS A 135 6.77 -3.78 -16.20
C LYS A 135 6.40 -2.37 -15.72
N LEU A 136 6.98 -1.92 -14.59
CA LEU A 136 6.72 -0.61 -14.04
C LEU A 136 7.54 0.45 -14.79
N VAL A 137 6.86 1.44 -15.35
CA VAL A 137 7.49 2.52 -16.12
C VAL A 137 7.00 3.87 -15.62
N THR A 138 7.86 4.90 -15.73
CA THR A 138 7.51 6.28 -15.39
C THR A 138 6.33 6.76 -16.24
N ASN A 139 5.33 7.36 -15.57
CA ASN A 139 4.14 7.97 -16.17
C ASN A 139 3.62 9.09 -15.25
N ASP A 140 2.39 9.58 -15.47
CA ASP A 140 1.80 10.66 -14.68
C ASP A 140 1.49 10.26 -13.21
N TYR A 141 1.49 8.96 -12.89
CA TYR A 141 1.15 8.45 -11.56
C TYR A 141 2.37 8.14 -10.70
N LEU A 142 3.50 7.74 -11.33
CA LEU A 142 4.71 7.30 -10.62
C LEU A 142 5.98 7.57 -11.44
N GLU A 143 7.10 7.65 -10.75
CA GLU A 143 8.41 7.86 -11.34
C GLU A 143 9.37 6.73 -10.96
N VAL A 144 9.94 6.07 -11.97
CA VAL A 144 10.94 5.00 -11.79
C VAL A 144 12.34 5.60 -11.94
N TYR A 145 13.12 5.52 -10.87
CA TYR A 145 14.51 6.01 -10.80
C TYR A 145 15.52 4.94 -11.20
N ASN A 146 15.26 3.70 -10.75
CA ASN A 146 16.13 2.56 -10.98
C ASN A 146 15.29 1.38 -11.50
N PRO A 147 15.63 0.81 -12.67
CA PRO A 147 14.94 -0.38 -13.16
C PRO A 147 15.21 -1.59 -12.26
N ALA A 148 14.36 -2.61 -12.38
CA ALA A 148 14.58 -3.87 -11.69
C ALA A 148 15.90 -4.53 -12.14
N PRO A 149 16.50 -5.40 -11.30
CA PRO A 149 17.68 -6.16 -11.68
C PRO A 149 17.46 -6.96 -12.97
N ALA A 150 18.43 -6.91 -13.88
CA ALA A 150 18.31 -7.56 -15.17
C ALA A 150 18.02 -9.06 -15.03
N GLY A 151 16.97 -9.55 -15.69
CA GLY A 151 16.60 -10.96 -15.66
C GLY A 151 16.11 -11.45 -14.29
N ALA A 152 15.73 -10.55 -13.37
CA ALA A 152 15.13 -10.93 -12.10
C ALA A 152 13.89 -11.79 -12.32
N LYS A 153 13.70 -12.76 -11.44
CA LYS A 153 12.52 -13.65 -11.43
C LYS A 153 11.61 -13.25 -10.30
N LEU A 154 10.30 -13.28 -10.53
CA LEU A 154 9.32 -12.94 -9.51
C LEU A 154 8.85 -14.17 -8.74
N LYS A 155 8.90 -14.11 -7.43
CA LYS A 155 8.18 -14.96 -6.48
C LYS A 155 7.09 -14.14 -5.82
N THR A 156 5.84 -14.59 -5.87
CA THR A 156 4.73 -13.93 -5.18
C THR A 156 4.16 -14.77 -4.05
N TYR A 157 3.63 -14.06 -3.09
CA TYR A 157 2.70 -14.56 -2.08
C TYR A 157 1.44 -13.71 -2.09
N LYS A 158 0.39 -14.16 -1.42
CA LYS A 158 -0.88 -13.41 -1.29
C LYS A 158 -0.68 -12.01 -0.71
N THR A 159 0.20 -11.90 0.29
CA THR A 159 0.55 -10.64 0.96
C THR A 159 2.06 -10.44 0.95
N ASP A 160 2.48 -9.19 1.05
CA ASP A 160 3.90 -8.84 1.16
C ASP A 160 4.53 -9.39 2.45
N HIS A 161 3.78 -9.38 3.57
CA HIS A 161 4.28 -9.90 4.83
C HIS A 161 4.59 -11.42 4.77
N MET A 162 3.88 -12.18 3.92
CA MET A 162 4.18 -13.59 3.69
C MET A 162 5.58 -13.84 3.09
N CYS A 163 6.16 -12.87 2.36
CA CYS A 163 7.57 -12.96 1.94
C CYS A 163 8.49 -13.03 3.18
N ILE A 164 8.22 -12.17 4.17
CA ILE A 164 8.98 -12.09 5.42
C ILE A 164 8.77 -13.34 6.26
N GLU A 165 7.53 -13.75 6.47
CA GLU A 165 7.18 -14.96 7.21
C GLU A 165 7.84 -16.21 6.60
N ALA A 166 7.84 -16.33 5.28
CA ALA A 166 8.49 -17.43 4.58
C ALA A 166 9.99 -17.50 4.92
N TYR A 167 10.68 -16.37 4.82
CA TYR A 167 12.10 -16.30 5.12
C TYR A 167 12.38 -16.60 6.61
N LEU A 168 11.66 -15.97 7.52
CA LEU A 168 11.86 -16.14 8.96
C LEU A 168 11.51 -17.53 9.46
N SER A 169 10.58 -18.24 8.79
CA SER A 169 10.25 -19.64 9.09
C SER A 169 11.23 -20.67 8.52
N GLY A 170 12.31 -20.23 7.86
CA GLY A 170 13.37 -21.09 7.35
C GLY A 170 13.32 -21.35 5.84
N ARG A 171 12.34 -20.85 5.11
CA ARG A 171 12.28 -20.93 3.64
C ARG A 171 13.20 -19.89 2.98
N THR A 172 14.46 -19.89 3.38
CA THR A 172 15.45 -18.89 2.98
C THR A 172 15.89 -18.98 1.51
N SER A 173 15.54 -20.07 0.82
CA SER A 173 15.81 -20.27 -0.60
C SER A 173 14.67 -19.80 -1.53
N ASP A 174 13.55 -19.35 -0.97
CA ASP A 174 12.39 -18.95 -1.78
C ASP A 174 12.64 -17.65 -2.56
N TRP A 175 13.50 -16.78 -2.03
CA TRP A 175 13.84 -15.53 -2.67
C TRP A 175 15.23 -15.00 -2.22
N ASP A 176 15.83 -14.16 -3.06
CA ASP A 176 17.14 -13.54 -2.85
C ASP A 176 17.01 -12.07 -2.39
N PHE A 177 15.93 -11.39 -2.77
CA PHE A 177 15.63 -10.02 -2.37
C PHE A 177 14.12 -9.80 -2.29
N MET A 178 13.71 -8.75 -1.59
CA MET A 178 12.32 -8.31 -1.54
C MET A 178 12.23 -6.83 -1.88
N ALA A 179 11.24 -6.47 -2.67
CA ALA A 179 10.92 -5.08 -2.99
C ALA A 179 9.60 -4.68 -2.34
N GLN A 180 9.59 -3.54 -1.62
CA GLN A 180 8.40 -2.97 -1.00
C GLN A 180 8.65 -1.49 -0.62
N SER A 181 7.64 -0.81 -0.04
CA SER A 181 7.81 0.54 0.50
C SER A 181 8.84 0.57 1.63
N LYS A 182 9.52 1.70 1.77
CA LYS A 182 10.60 1.86 2.75
C LYS A 182 10.15 1.52 4.16
N GLU A 183 9.03 2.08 4.59
CA GLU A 183 8.52 1.95 5.95
C GLU A 183 8.08 0.51 6.27
N PHE A 184 7.49 -0.20 5.30
CA PHE A 184 7.22 -1.64 5.44
C PHE A 184 8.53 -2.43 5.60
N LEU A 185 9.52 -2.15 4.76
CA LEU A 185 10.82 -2.84 4.83
C LEU A 185 11.58 -2.52 6.12
N GLU A 186 11.49 -1.30 6.65
CA GLU A 186 12.06 -0.94 7.96
C GLU A 186 11.44 -1.79 9.08
N ALA A 187 10.12 -1.95 9.07
CA ALA A 187 9.42 -2.83 10.02
C ALA A 187 9.88 -4.29 9.86
N ALA A 188 9.99 -4.79 8.63
CA ALA A 188 10.45 -6.14 8.32
C ALA A 188 11.90 -6.39 8.76
N VAL A 189 12.79 -5.45 8.50
CA VAL A 189 14.21 -5.54 8.96
C VAL A 189 14.27 -5.60 10.48
N LYS A 190 13.49 -4.77 11.16
CA LYS A 190 13.41 -4.79 12.64
C LYS A 190 12.86 -6.13 13.15
N GLU A 191 11.78 -6.65 12.57
CA GLU A 191 11.19 -7.95 12.91
C GLU A 191 12.19 -9.09 12.72
N SER A 192 13.04 -8.99 11.71
CA SER A 192 14.01 -10.03 11.35
C SER A 192 15.12 -10.27 12.38
N ASN A 193 15.30 -9.40 13.38
CA ASN A 193 16.36 -9.49 14.37
C ASN A 193 17.75 -9.70 13.73
N GLY A 194 18.08 -8.90 12.73
CA GLY A 194 19.38 -8.90 12.05
C GLY A 194 19.54 -9.94 10.93
N LYS A 195 18.47 -10.64 10.54
CA LYS A 195 18.51 -11.60 9.41
C LYS A 195 18.36 -10.94 8.05
N LEU A 196 17.78 -9.73 8.00
CA LEU A 196 17.54 -8.95 6.78
C LEU A 196 18.19 -7.58 6.90
N LYS A 197 18.55 -7.00 5.77
CA LYS A 197 19.14 -5.65 5.68
C LYS A 197 18.69 -4.96 4.38
N PHE A 198 18.71 -3.62 4.37
CA PHE A 198 18.57 -2.87 3.12
C PHE A 198 19.74 -3.14 2.19
N LEU A 199 19.45 -3.24 0.89
CA LEU A 199 20.48 -3.34 -0.15
C LEU A 199 21.23 -2.02 -0.28
N THR A 200 20.48 -0.92 -0.44
CA THR A 200 20.97 0.46 -0.55
C THR A 200 20.00 1.39 0.18
N ASP A 201 20.39 2.65 0.31
CA ASP A 201 19.53 3.76 0.79
C ASP A 201 18.85 4.52 -0.35
N GLN A 202 18.82 3.95 -1.58
CA GLN A 202 18.25 4.59 -2.76
C GLN A 202 16.88 4.01 -3.08
N ALA A 203 15.94 4.91 -3.40
CA ALA A 203 14.64 4.53 -3.89
C ALA A 203 14.71 4.00 -5.33
N ASN A 204 13.89 3.00 -5.62
CA ASN A 204 13.74 2.45 -6.97
C ASN A 204 12.69 3.22 -7.78
N PHE A 205 11.63 3.64 -7.12
CA PHE A 205 10.56 4.48 -7.67
C PHE A 205 9.86 5.23 -6.56
N SER A 206 9.10 6.25 -6.93
CA SER A 206 8.16 6.94 -6.04
C SER A 206 6.78 7.00 -6.68
N SER A 207 5.75 7.06 -5.85
CA SER A 207 4.37 7.05 -6.30
C SER A 207 3.42 7.78 -5.37
N LYS A 208 2.29 8.19 -5.93
CA LYS A 208 1.15 8.75 -5.21
C LYS A 208 0.27 7.62 -4.71
N VAL A 209 -0.19 7.73 -3.47
CA VAL A 209 -1.04 6.72 -2.82
C VAL A 209 -2.38 7.34 -2.44
N SER A 210 -3.47 6.68 -2.81
CA SER A 210 -4.82 7.23 -2.73
C SER A 210 -5.84 6.22 -2.24
N PHE A 211 -6.98 6.73 -1.76
CA PHE A 211 -8.18 5.92 -1.61
C PHE A 211 -8.73 5.59 -3.00
N ALA A 212 -9.44 4.50 -3.10
CA ALA A 212 -10.05 4.05 -4.34
C ALA A 212 -11.54 3.77 -4.19
N LEU A 213 -12.31 4.08 -5.23
CA LEU A 213 -13.72 3.78 -5.40
C LEU A 213 -13.92 2.89 -6.62
N ASP A 214 -14.89 1.96 -6.58
CA ASP A 214 -15.17 1.04 -7.69
C ASP A 214 -15.92 1.74 -8.82
N LYS A 215 -15.32 1.83 -10.01
CA LYS A 215 -15.96 2.38 -11.21
C LYS A 215 -17.19 1.60 -11.67
N SER A 216 -17.25 0.31 -11.38
CA SER A 216 -18.41 -0.53 -11.74
C SER A 216 -19.55 -0.47 -10.73
N GLY A 217 -19.34 0.25 -9.62
CA GLY A 217 -20.30 0.43 -8.54
C GLY A 217 -21.38 1.49 -8.85
N PRO A 218 -22.08 1.94 -7.80
CA PRO A 218 -23.01 3.08 -7.92
C PRO A 218 -22.27 4.34 -8.37
N ASP A 219 -22.99 5.30 -8.96
CA ASP A 219 -22.42 6.62 -9.29
C ASP A 219 -21.73 7.22 -8.07
N ASP A 220 -20.42 7.28 -8.12
CA ASP A 220 -19.52 7.62 -7.01
C ASP A 220 -19.13 9.09 -6.99
N ARG A 221 -19.54 9.92 -7.95
CA ARG A 221 -19.11 11.33 -8.07
C ARG A 221 -19.31 12.13 -6.80
N SER A 222 -20.40 11.91 -6.08
CA SER A 222 -20.66 12.62 -4.81
C SER A 222 -19.74 12.13 -3.69
N MET A 223 -19.46 10.83 -3.63
CA MET A 223 -18.52 10.25 -2.67
C MET A 223 -17.09 10.70 -2.98
N LEU A 224 -16.68 10.65 -4.24
CA LEU A 224 -15.36 11.11 -4.70
C LEU A 224 -15.14 12.59 -4.34
N SER A 225 -16.13 13.45 -4.60
CA SER A 225 -16.07 14.87 -4.22
C SER A 225 -15.90 15.05 -2.72
N ALA A 226 -16.71 14.38 -1.91
CA ALA A 226 -16.64 14.47 -0.45
C ALA A 226 -15.31 13.97 0.09
N LEU A 227 -14.79 12.87 -0.43
CA LEU A 227 -13.50 12.33 -0.01
C LEU A 227 -12.33 13.23 -0.43
N ASN A 228 -12.38 13.83 -1.61
CA ASN A 228 -11.38 14.82 -2.05
C ASN A 228 -11.37 16.05 -1.12
N GLU A 229 -12.54 16.57 -0.74
CA GLU A 229 -12.65 17.68 0.22
C GLU A 229 -12.08 17.30 1.59
N ILE A 230 -12.36 16.08 2.07
CA ILE A 230 -11.84 15.57 3.35
C ILE A 230 -10.32 15.43 3.29
N VAL A 231 -9.76 14.84 2.23
CA VAL A 231 -8.31 14.68 2.08
C VAL A 231 -7.63 16.04 1.99
N ALA A 232 -8.16 16.98 1.22
CA ALA A 232 -7.65 18.35 1.14
C ALA A 232 -7.63 19.03 2.51
N ALA A 233 -8.72 18.94 3.27
CA ALA A 233 -8.82 19.49 4.63
C ALA A 233 -7.81 18.82 5.58
N MET A 234 -7.61 17.50 5.48
CA MET A 234 -6.63 16.76 6.30
C MET A 234 -5.18 17.11 5.96
N HIS A 235 -4.89 17.50 4.73
CA HIS A 235 -3.60 18.09 4.36
C HIS A 235 -3.44 19.49 4.97
N GLU A 236 -4.45 20.34 4.81
CA GLU A 236 -4.41 21.75 5.23
C GLU A 236 -4.28 21.89 6.77
N ASP A 237 -5.05 21.12 7.52
CA ASP A 237 -5.07 21.19 8.99
C ASP A 237 -3.95 20.38 9.67
N GLY A 238 -3.09 19.70 8.88
CA GLY A 238 -1.96 18.92 9.38
C GLY A 238 -2.30 17.53 9.93
N THR A 239 -3.54 17.08 9.81
CA THR A 239 -3.96 15.76 10.32
C THR A 239 -3.18 14.63 9.66
N LEU A 240 -3.02 14.63 8.32
CA LEU A 240 -2.26 13.59 7.61
C LEU A 240 -0.78 13.58 8.02
N SER A 241 -0.17 14.75 8.19
CA SER A 241 1.20 14.87 8.69
C SER A 241 1.35 14.23 10.09
N GLN A 242 0.43 14.54 11.00
CA GLN A 242 0.45 13.99 12.36
C GLN A 242 0.25 12.46 12.38
N LEU A 243 -0.70 11.95 11.59
CA LEU A 243 -0.95 10.51 11.47
C LEU A 243 0.24 9.77 10.86
N SER A 244 0.87 10.37 9.84
CA SER A 244 2.06 9.84 9.21
C SER A 244 3.23 9.74 10.20
N ILE A 245 3.54 10.81 10.91
CA ILE A 245 4.61 10.83 11.92
C ILE A 245 4.33 9.82 13.03
N LYS A 246 3.08 9.74 13.51
CA LYS A 246 2.67 8.79 14.56
C LYS A 246 2.96 7.34 14.20
N SER A 247 2.60 6.92 12.99
CA SER A 247 2.65 5.51 12.59
C SER A 247 3.91 5.15 11.80
N LEU A 248 4.43 6.08 10.98
CA LEU A 248 5.56 5.85 10.08
C LEU A 248 6.87 6.45 10.60
N GLY A 249 6.82 7.29 11.61
CA GLY A 249 7.97 8.01 12.16
C GLY A 249 8.47 9.17 11.29
N VAL A 250 7.81 9.43 10.18
CA VAL A 250 8.18 10.46 9.18
C VAL A 250 6.91 11.02 8.53
N ASP A 251 6.96 12.28 8.11
CA ASP A 251 5.86 12.90 7.34
C ASP A 251 5.94 12.48 5.86
N LYS A 252 5.07 11.57 5.45
CA LYS A 252 4.92 11.11 4.07
C LYS A 252 3.72 11.75 3.36
N SER A 253 3.01 12.67 4.03
CA SER A 253 1.84 13.36 3.45
C SER A 253 2.21 14.36 2.34
N LYS A 254 3.49 14.61 2.14
CA LYS A 254 4.04 15.51 1.12
C LYS A 254 5.03 14.74 0.23
N PRO A 255 5.17 15.17 -1.05
CA PRO A 255 6.16 14.59 -1.97
C PRO A 255 7.59 14.66 -1.44
#